data_8f044d33c987f2e2c4f1952b379765eb
#
_entry.id   8f044d33c987f2e2c4f1952b379765eb
#
_cell.length_a   1.000
_cell.length_b   1.000
_cell.length_c   1.000
_cell.angle_alpha   90.00
_cell.angle_beta   90.00
_cell.angle_gamma   90.00
#
_symmetry.space_group_name_H-M   'P 1'
#
loop_
_entity.id
_entity.type
_entity.pdbx_description
1 polymer ?
#
loop_
_entity_poly.entity_id
_entity_poly.type
_entity_poly.pdbx_seq_one_letter_code
_entity_poly.pdbx_strand_id
1 'polypeptide(L)'
;MKYFVCLLALLTGCSSVVPVAPKFPEVPERLLVKCPQLEKLENEAKLSDVSKTITRNYTTYYDCAVKHDAFIEWYQIQKHIYESVKWVTKNVQFVVENILKNENI
;
A
#
# COMPACT_ATOMS: atom_id res chain seq x y z
N MET A 1 18.31 17.45 -47.36
CA MET A 1 18.00 16.01 -47.23
C MET A 1 18.91 15.27 -46.22
N LYS A 2 20.19 15.56 -46.14
CA LYS A 2 21.09 14.92 -45.17
C LYS A 2 20.68 15.07 -43.70
N TYR A 3 20.13 16.20 -43.32
CA TYR A 3 19.71 16.48 -41.92
C TYR A 3 18.38 15.83 -41.54
N PHE A 4 17.55 15.46 -42.53
CA PHE A 4 16.25 14.81 -42.29
C PHE A 4 16.42 13.34 -41.87
N VAL A 5 17.46 12.70 -42.39
CA VAL A 5 17.79 11.29 -42.05
C VAL A 5 18.32 11.19 -40.61
N CYS A 6 19.11 12.18 -40.13
CA CYS A 6 19.56 12.22 -38.75
C CYS A 6 18.43 12.45 -37.76
N LEU A 7 17.41 13.22 -38.13
CA LEU A 7 16.25 13.48 -37.26
C LEU A 7 15.37 12.23 -37.07
N LEU A 8 15.27 11.41 -38.11
CA LEU A 8 14.52 10.13 -38.02
C LEU A 8 15.23 9.05 -37.19
N ALA A 9 16.56 9.08 -37.13
CA ALA A 9 17.34 8.12 -36.35
C ALA A 9 17.25 8.36 -34.81
N LEU A 10 16.87 9.57 -34.38
CA LEU A 10 16.72 9.91 -32.97
C LEU A 10 15.37 9.44 -32.35
N LEU A 11 14.42 8.97 -33.18
CA LEU A 11 13.08 8.53 -32.73
C LEU A 11 13.00 7.03 -32.40
N THR A 12 14.08 6.27 -32.59
CA THR A 12 14.14 4.86 -32.19
C THR A 12 14.53 4.72 -30.71
N GLY A 13 13.77 5.37 -29.83
CA GLY A 13 13.83 5.10 -28.41
C GLY A 13 13.22 3.73 -28.11
N CYS A 14 14.04 2.69 -27.99
CA CYS A 14 13.62 1.41 -27.47
C CYS A 14 13.14 1.60 -26.01
N SER A 15 11.85 1.73 -25.78
CA SER A 15 11.29 1.57 -24.45
C SER A 15 11.26 0.06 -24.15
N SER A 16 12.25 -0.44 -23.44
CA SER A 16 12.20 -1.76 -22.85
C SER A 16 11.18 -1.75 -21.72
N VAL A 17 10.02 -2.32 -21.95
CA VAL A 17 9.04 -2.56 -20.89
C VAL A 17 9.58 -3.70 -20.04
N VAL A 18 10.16 -3.37 -18.89
CA VAL A 18 10.53 -4.37 -17.90
C VAL A 18 9.23 -4.84 -17.22
N PRO A 19 8.85 -6.11 -17.34
CA PRO A 19 7.69 -6.63 -16.65
C PRO A 19 7.96 -6.63 -15.14
N VAL A 20 7.43 -5.64 -14.44
CA VAL A 20 7.48 -5.59 -12.98
C VAL A 20 6.31 -6.41 -12.45
N ALA A 21 6.60 -7.53 -11.80
CA ALA A 21 5.58 -8.28 -11.09
C ALA A 21 5.02 -7.41 -9.95
N PRO A 22 3.71 -7.18 -9.89
CA PRO A 22 3.13 -6.36 -8.83
C PRO A 22 3.35 -7.04 -7.49
N LYS A 23 4.13 -6.39 -6.62
CA LYS A 23 4.35 -6.82 -5.23
C LYS A 23 3.49 -5.96 -4.31
N PHE A 24 2.79 -6.60 -3.38
CA PHE A 24 2.06 -5.86 -2.35
C PHE A 24 3.06 -5.06 -1.48
N PRO A 25 2.81 -3.77 -1.20
CA PRO A 25 3.73 -2.94 -0.43
C PRO A 25 3.88 -3.42 1.01
N GLU A 26 5.04 -3.17 1.60
CA GLU A 26 5.31 -3.49 2.99
C GLU A 26 4.54 -2.54 3.92
N VAL A 27 4.03 -3.08 5.02
CA VAL A 27 3.31 -2.29 6.02
C VAL A 27 4.27 -1.34 6.72
N PRO A 28 3.96 -0.04 6.84
CA PRO A 28 4.77 0.89 7.60
C PRO A 28 4.96 0.43 9.06
N GLU A 29 6.19 0.42 9.56
CA GLU A 29 6.53 -0.06 10.92
C GLU A 29 5.69 0.60 12.01
N ARG A 30 5.39 1.90 11.87
CA ARG A 30 4.53 2.65 12.81
C ARG A 30 3.14 2.03 13.02
N LEU A 31 2.63 1.31 12.01
CA LEU A 31 1.32 0.65 12.05
C LEU A 31 1.39 -0.77 12.61
N LEU A 32 2.61 -1.32 12.72
CA LEU A 32 2.86 -2.66 13.28
C LEU A 32 3.09 -2.66 14.79
N VAL A 33 3.16 -1.50 15.41
CA VAL A 33 3.38 -1.38 16.85
C VAL A 33 2.13 -1.84 17.60
N LYS A 34 2.31 -2.85 18.46
CA LYS A 34 1.23 -3.37 19.31
C LYS A 34 0.72 -2.30 20.27
N CYS A 35 -0.57 -2.38 20.55
CA CYS A 35 -1.18 -1.54 21.58
C CYS A 35 -0.63 -1.89 22.96
N PRO A 36 -0.32 -0.88 23.80
CA PRO A 36 0.06 -1.13 25.18
C PRO A 36 -1.11 -1.75 25.96
N GLN A 37 -0.77 -2.50 27.00
CA GLN A 37 -1.78 -3.05 27.89
C GLN A 37 -2.39 -1.95 28.77
N LEU A 38 -3.68 -2.09 29.06
CA LEU A 38 -4.36 -1.19 29.97
C LEU A 38 -3.89 -1.43 31.40
N GLU A 39 -3.82 -0.36 32.19
CA GLU A 39 -3.46 -0.42 33.61
C GLU A 39 -4.56 -1.15 34.40
N LYS A 40 -4.14 -2.03 35.29
CA LYS A 40 -5.04 -2.72 36.22
C LYS A 40 -5.10 -1.94 37.53
N LEU A 41 -6.29 -1.88 38.13
CA LEU A 41 -6.48 -1.33 39.47
C LEU A 41 -6.08 -2.34 40.52
N GLU A 42 -5.45 -1.88 41.58
CA GLU A 42 -5.19 -2.67 42.77
C GLU A 42 -6.46 -2.83 43.64
N ASN A 43 -6.54 -3.90 44.43
CA ASN A 43 -7.76 -4.23 45.20
C ASN A 43 -8.16 -3.16 46.24
N GLU A 44 -7.23 -2.33 46.67
CA GLU A 44 -7.43 -1.26 47.66
C GLU A 44 -7.30 0.15 47.07
N ALA A 45 -7.53 0.29 45.76
CA ALA A 45 -7.39 1.58 45.09
C ALA A 45 -8.39 2.62 45.63
N LYS A 46 -7.90 3.83 45.86
CA LYS A 46 -8.75 4.97 46.22
C LYS A 46 -9.51 5.46 45.01
N LEU A 47 -10.64 6.13 45.23
CA LEU A 47 -11.44 6.71 44.15
C LEU A 47 -10.62 7.64 43.21
N SER A 48 -9.66 8.37 43.77
CA SER A 48 -8.72 9.19 42.97
C SER A 48 -7.86 8.38 42.03
N ASP A 49 -7.43 7.18 42.46
CA ASP A 49 -6.60 6.30 41.62
C ASP A 49 -7.43 5.62 40.53
N VAL A 50 -8.68 5.26 40.86
CA VAL A 50 -9.67 4.77 39.89
C VAL A 50 -9.87 5.80 38.78
N SER A 51 -10.13 7.05 39.12
CA SER A 51 -10.34 8.14 38.15
C SER A 51 -9.14 8.35 37.22
N LYS A 52 -7.91 8.37 37.82
CA LYS A 52 -6.68 8.52 37.03
C LYS A 52 -6.46 7.35 36.08
N THR A 53 -6.67 6.12 36.56
CA THR A 53 -6.49 4.91 35.74
C THR A 53 -7.50 4.86 34.60
N ILE A 54 -8.75 5.22 34.83
CA ILE A 54 -9.76 5.33 33.76
C ILE A 54 -9.32 6.32 32.71
N THR A 55 -8.87 7.51 33.10
CA THR A 55 -8.43 8.55 32.15
C THR A 55 -7.24 8.07 31.31
N ARG A 56 -6.23 7.46 31.94
CA ARG A 56 -5.05 6.93 31.23
C ARG A 56 -5.46 5.80 30.27
N ASN A 57 -6.26 4.87 30.75
CA ASN A 57 -6.74 3.75 29.93
C ASN A 57 -7.57 4.21 28.75
N TYR A 58 -8.41 5.23 28.94
CA TYR A 58 -9.17 5.81 27.84
C TYR A 58 -8.26 6.43 26.79
N THR A 59 -7.24 7.20 27.20
CA THR A 59 -6.25 7.78 26.29
C THR A 59 -5.49 6.68 25.54
N THR A 60 -5.00 5.69 26.27
CA THR A 60 -4.28 4.54 25.68
C THR A 60 -5.13 3.78 24.68
N TYR A 61 -6.39 3.52 24.99
CA TYR A 61 -7.34 2.89 24.09
C TYR A 61 -7.59 3.73 22.84
N TYR A 62 -7.82 5.03 23.03
CA TYR A 62 -8.10 5.96 21.92
C TYR A 62 -6.91 6.03 20.95
N ASP A 63 -5.69 6.19 21.45
CA ASP A 63 -4.48 6.21 20.63
C ASP A 63 -4.30 4.91 19.85
N CYS A 64 -4.63 3.80 20.46
CA CYS A 64 -4.60 2.50 19.79
C CYS A 64 -5.67 2.37 18.70
N ALA A 65 -6.90 2.81 18.97
CA ALA A 65 -7.98 2.79 18.00
C ALA A 65 -7.65 3.63 16.76
N VAL A 66 -7.11 4.83 16.94
CA VAL A 66 -6.67 5.69 15.83
C VAL A 66 -5.60 5.01 14.96
N LYS A 67 -4.63 4.33 15.57
CA LYS A 67 -3.62 3.58 14.82
C LYS A 67 -4.20 2.41 14.05
N HIS A 68 -5.14 1.69 14.66
CA HIS A 68 -5.83 0.57 14.01
C HIS A 68 -6.66 1.04 12.81
N ASP A 69 -7.40 2.13 12.95
CA ASP A 69 -8.19 2.71 11.86
C ASP A 69 -7.29 3.19 10.72
N ALA A 70 -6.18 3.85 11.05
CA ALA A 70 -5.17 4.24 10.05
C ALA A 70 -4.55 3.04 9.32
N PHE A 71 -4.37 1.91 10.00
CA PHE A 71 -3.91 0.67 9.37
C PHE A 71 -4.95 0.11 8.39
N ILE A 72 -6.21 0.08 8.78
CA ILE A 72 -7.31 -0.39 7.92
C ILE A 72 -7.40 0.48 6.67
N GLU A 73 -7.40 1.80 6.82
CA GLU A 73 -7.45 2.74 5.69
C GLU A 73 -6.26 2.53 4.75
N TRP A 74 -5.04 2.49 5.30
CA TRP A 74 -3.84 2.22 4.51
C TRP A 74 -3.97 0.90 3.73
N TYR A 75 -4.39 -0.19 4.41
CA TYR A 75 -4.53 -1.50 3.80
C TYR A 75 -5.54 -1.49 2.65
N GLN A 76 -6.70 -0.87 2.83
CA GLN A 76 -7.73 -0.77 1.80
C GLN A 76 -7.24 -0.02 0.57
N ILE A 77 -6.53 1.11 0.76
CA ILE A 77 -5.95 1.90 -0.31
C ILE A 77 -4.92 1.05 -1.09
N GLN A 78 -3.99 0.41 -0.38
CA GLN A 78 -2.95 -0.40 -1.03
C GLN A 78 -3.54 -1.61 -1.77
N LYS A 79 -4.53 -2.24 -1.19
CA LYS A 79 -5.25 -3.35 -1.82
C LYS A 79 -5.90 -2.91 -3.13
N HIS A 80 -6.62 -1.80 -3.12
CA HIS A 80 -7.27 -1.25 -4.32
C HIS A 80 -6.25 -0.93 -5.42
N ILE A 81 -5.14 -0.29 -5.09
CA ILE A 81 -4.06 0.02 -6.03
C ILE A 81 -3.47 -1.28 -6.59
N TYR A 82 -3.15 -2.24 -5.75
CA TYR A 82 -2.59 -3.53 -6.16
C TYR A 82 -3.50 -4.29 -7.11
N GLU A 83 -4.78 -4.35 -6.81
CA GLU A 83 -5.77 -5.04 -7.65
C GLU A 83 -5.95 -4.35 -9.01
N SER A 84 -5.95 -3.01 -9.05
CA SER A 84 -6.05 -2.26 -10.29
C SER A 84 -4.82 -2.44 -11.18
N VAL A 85 -3.61 -2.42 -10.62
CA VAL A 85 -2.38 -2.69 -11.36
C VAL A 85 -2.36 -4.12 -11.91
N LYS A 86 -2.75 -5.09 -11.10
CA LYS A 86 -2.84 -6.51 -11.52
C LYS A 86 -3.81 -6.69 -12.69
N TRP A 87 -4.95 -6.02 -12.64
CA TRP A 87 -5.93 -6.06 -13.71
C TRP A 87 -5.38 -5.46 -15.01
N VAL A 88 -4.74 -4.28 -14.96
CA VAL A 88 -4.11 -3.62 -16.12
C VAL A 88 -3.02 -4.51 -16.72
N THR A 89 -2.15 -5.07 -15.91
CA THR A 89 -1.06 -5.95 -16.37
C THR A 89 -1.60 -7.16 -17.11
N LYS A 90 -2.65 -7.80 -16.59
CA LYS A 90 -3.29 -8.96 -17.23
C LYS A 90 -3.91 -8.61 -18.59
N ASN A 91 -4.58 -7.45 -18.68
CA ASN A 91 -5.21 -7.03 -19.94
C ASN A 91 -4.18 -6.63 -21.00
N VAL A 92 -3.11 -5.94 -20.60
CA VAL A 92 -2.00 -5.60 -21.51
C VAL A 92 -1.35 -6.86 -22.08
N GLN A 93 -1.08 -7.84 -21.23
CA GLN A 93 -0.50 -9.12 -21.67
C GLN A 93 -1.42 -9.84 -22.68
N PHE A 94 -2.72 -9.89 -22.40
CA PHE A 94 -3.70 -10.48 -23.32
C PHE A 94 -3.72 -9.79 -24.70
N VAL A 95 -3.67 -8.45 -24.72
CA VAL A 95 -3.62 -7.67 -25.97
C VAL A 95 -2.35 -7.95 -26.73
N VAL A 96 -1.19 -7.95 -26.08
CA VAL A 96 0.11 -8.23 -26.71
C VAL A 96 0.14 -9.64 -27.31
N GLU A 97 -0.34 -10.66 -26.59
CA GLU A 97 -0.41 -12.03 -27.12
C GLU A 97 -1.30 -12.14 -28.37
N ASN A 98 -2.42 -11.43 -28.40
CA ASN A 98 -3.30 -11.42 -29.57
C ASN A 98 -2.68 -10.70 -30.77
N ILE A 99 -1.95 -9.61 -30.58
CA ILE A 99 -1.23 -8.91 -31.63
C ILE A 99 -0.17 -9.82 -32.23
N LEU A 100 0.67 -10.45 -31.39
CA LEU A 100 1.73 -11.36 -31.84
C LEU A 100 1.18 -12.58 -32.61
N LYS A 101 0.01 -13.08 -32.25
CA LYS A 101 -0.65 -14.17 -33.00
C LYS A 101 -1.11 -13.73 -34.37
N ASN A 102 -1.60 -12.49 -34.49
CA ASN A 102 -2.06 -11.97 -35.80
C ASN A 102 -0.92 -11.64 -36.75
N GLU A 103 0.28 -11.34 -36.25
CA GLU A 103 1.45 -11.08 -37.11
C GLU A 103 2.09 -12.37 -37.66
N ASN A 104 1.77 -13.54 -37.09
CA ASN A 104 2.30 -14.84 -37.52
C ASN A 104 1.39 -15.57 -38.54
N ILE A 105 0.37 -14.89 -39.06
CA ILE A 105 -0.47 -15.34 -40.17
C ILE A 105 -0.02 -14.62 -41.46
#